data_144ca922b6f34030090c6fba0de31d57
#
_entry.id   144ca922b6f34030090c6fba0de31d57
#
_cell.length_a   1.000
_cell.length_b   1.000
_cell.length_c   1.000
_cell.angle_alpha   90.00
_cell.angle_beta   90.00
_cell.angle_gamma   90.00
#
_symmetry.space_group_name_H-M   'P 1'
#
loop_
_entity.id
_entity.type
_entity.pdbx_description
1 polymer ?
#
loop_
_entity_poly.entity_id
_entity_poly.type
_entity_poly.pdbx_seq_one_letter_code
_entity_poly.pdbx_strand_id
1 'polypeptide(L)'
;MEKILIMFIMSITTLNTYAYRWQSPYAYCNNNPVNYIDPDGQKVVFVNGYLGFGSPKGGPTYWNGINSSFVKGAQSVFRDYASPYFTNYDYHYLQSASAVRESLGYKYAKDNYGTLTKGMNPGVDKFNFVSHSMGGAFSEGMMRYLSEQGWETENALFLNAWEPAQIDRKVENTRIDATCTNDPVQFLSKPAFGEPDIPSSDEKIRIKSGESILYIHRDLIDGNSNELWRLINEFVSK
;
A
#
# COMPACT_ATOMS: atom_id res chain seq x y z
N MET A 1 55.16 24.35 -7.75
CA MET A 1 53.79 24.47 -7.21
C MET A 1 52.83 23.43 -7.80
N GLU A 2 52.84 23.17 -9.08
CA GLU A 2 51.96 22.19 -9.72
C GLU A 2 52.07 20.77 -9.18
N LYS A 3 53.26 20.24 -8.90
CA LYS A 3 53.46 18.89 -8.37
C LYS A 3 52.87 18.70 -6.97
N ILE A 4 52.83 19.74 -6.13
CA ILE A 4 52.26 19.70 -4.79
C ILE A 4 50.73 19.70 -4.89
N LEU A 5 50.18 20.45 -5.85
CA LEU A 5 48.74 20.50 -6.08
C LEU A 5 48.17 19.15 -6.58
N ILE A 6 48.91 18.49 -7.49
CA ILE A 6 48.53 17.16 -8.00
C ILE A 6 48.57 16.10 -6.87
N MET A 7 49.58 16.12 -6.02
CA MET A 7 49.64 15.22 -4.87
C MET A 7 48.48 15.46 -3.87
N PHE A 8 48.04 16.71 -3.68
CA PHE A 8 46.95 17.05 -2.78
C PHE A 8 45.59 16.59 -3.37
N ILE A 9 45.38 16.74 -4.68
CA ILE A 9 44.19 16.27 -5.38
C ILE A 9 44.12 14.73 -5.37
N MET A 10 45.23 14.03 -5.62
CA MET A 10 45.27 12.57 -5.53
C MET A 10 45.03 12.06 -4.09
N SER A 11 45.49 12.78 -3.08
CA SER A 11 45.27 12.45 -1.69
C SER A 11 43.76 12.59 -1.28
N ILE A 12 43.10 13.63 -1.79
CA ILE A 12 41.64 13.84 -1.50
C ILE A 12 40.79 12.79 -2.24
N THR A 13 41.14 12.43 -3.48
CA THR A 13 40.40 11.39 -4.23
C THR A 13 40.59 10.00 -3.63
N THR A 14 41.79 9.67 -3.12
CA THR A 14 42.00 8.39 -2.43
C THR A 14 41.32 8.34 -1.06
N LEU A 15 41.25 9.46 -0.31
CA LEU A 15 40.50 9.52 0.94
C LEU A 15 39.00 9.32 0.73
N ASN A 16 38.41 9.89 -0.35
CA ASN A 16 37.01 9.67 -0.67
C ASN A 16 36.71 8.22 -1.08
N THR A 17 37.61 7.56 -1.82
CA THR A 17 37.42 6.14 -2.17
C THR A 17 37.62 5.21 -0.98
N TYR A 18 38.46 5.56 0.01
CA TYR A 18 38.57 4.80 1.26
C TYR A 18 37.38 5.01 2.18
N ALA A 19 36.79 6.21 2.25
CA ALA A 19 35.61 6.47 3.06
C ALA A 19 34.40 5.62 2.60
N TYR A 20 34.22 5.40 1.29
CA TYR A 20 33.19 4.50 0.76
C TYR A 20 33.45 3.02 1.08
N ARG A 21 34.67 2.61 1.33
CA ARG A 21 35.05 1.21 1.57
C ARG A 21 34.82 0.75 3.00
N TRP A 22 34.56 1.68 3.93
CA TRP A 22 34.36 1.40 5.37
C TRP A 22 32.94 1.67 5.85
N GLN A 23 31.98 1.89 4.94
CA GLN A 23 30.61 1.90 5.35
C GLN A 23 30.22 0.48 5.80
N SER A 24 29.75 0.40 7.03
CA SER A 24 29.21 -0.84 7.58
C SER A 24 28.14 -1.40 6.64
N PRO A 25 28.07 -2.74 6.43
CA PRO A 25 26.92 -3.36 5.78
C PRO A 25 25.57 -2.92 6.38
N TYR A 26 25.59 -2.38 7.56
CA TYR A 26 24.44 -1.89 8.31
C TYR A 26 24.30 -0.36 8.29
N ALA A 27 25.03 0.35 7.44
CA ALA A 27 24.94 1.81 7.32
C ALA A 27 23.54 2.29 6.94
N TYR A 28 22.80 1.49 6.16
CA TYR A 28 21.40 1.71 5.77
C TYR A 28 20.45 1.81 6.98
N CYS A 29 20.76 1.17 8.09
CA CYS A 29 19.97 1.18 9.31
C CYS A 29 20.67 1.94 10.46
N ASN A 30 21.47 2.94 10.14
CA ASN A 30 22.26 3.74 11.10
C ASN A 30 23.10 2.87 12.05
N ASN A 31 23.64 1.75 11.55
CA ASN A 31 24.38 0.72 12.30
C ASN A 31 23.60 0.07 13.45
N ASN A 32 22.28 0.11 13.42
CA ASN A 32 21.40 -0.51 14.41
C ASN A 32 20.34 -1.41 13.77
N PRO A 33 20.76 -2.58 13.21
CA PRO A 33 19.85 -3.48 12.49
C PRO A 33 18.77 -4.13 13.37
N VAL A 34 18.89 -4.02 14.69
CA VAL A 34 17.89 -4.58 15.62
C VAL A 34 16.67 -3.66 15.74
N ASN A 35 16.84 -2.34 15.56
CA ASN A 35 15.78 -1.34 15.70
C ASN A 35 15.38 -0.66 14.39
N TYR A 36 16.15 -0.83 13.33
CA TYR A 36 15.90 -0.25 12.01
C TYR A 36 16.01 -1.35 10.95
N ILE A 37 14.92 -2.04 10.71
CA ILE A 37 14.85 -3.15 9.75
C ILE A 37 13.85 -2.76 8.64
N ASP A 38 14.20 -1.76 7.87
CA ASP A 38 13.57 -1.54 6.57
C ASP A 38 14.62 -1.01 5.60
N PRO A 39 15.31 -1.91 4.86
CA PRO A 39 16.38 -1.52 3.94
C PRO A 39 15.90 -0.70 2.76
N ASP A 40 14.65 -0.85 2.36
CA ASP A 40 14.11 -0.32 1.11
C ASP A 40 13.15 0.85 1.35
N GLY A 41 12.89 1.20 2.61
CA GLY A 41 12.06 2.33 2.97
C GLY A 41 10.59 2.20 2.53
N GLN A 42 10.06 0.98 2.51
CA GLN A 42 8.69 0.72 2.07
C GLN A 42 7.78 0.40 3.25
N LYS A 43 6.57 0.96 3.28
CA LYS A 43 5.56 0.60 4.27
C LYS A 43 4.24 0.24 3.63
N VAL A 44 3.76 -0.97 3.88
CA VAL A 44 2.43 -1.40 3.45
C VAL A 44 1.36 -0.95 4.46
N VAL A 45 0.34 -0.27 3.95
CA VAL A 45 -0.84 0.17 4.69
C VAL A 45 -2.05 -0.64 4.23
N PHE A 46 -2.57 -1.48 5.10
CA PHE A 46 -3.77 -2.27 4.86
C PHE A 46 -5.01 -1.51 5.30
N VAL A 47 -5.90 -1.21 4.35
CA VAL A 47 -7.14 -0.45 4.59
C VAL A 47 -8.33 -1.38 4.47
N ASN A 48 -8.95 -1.71 5.61
CA ASN A 48 -10.08 -2.63 5.68
C ASN A 48 -11.33 -2.07 4.98
N GLY A 49 -12.21 -2.96 4.57
CA GLY A 49 -13.57 -2.62 4.12
C GLY A 49 -14.56 -2.56 5.28
N TYR A 50 -15.86 -2.60 4.95
CA TYR A 50 -16.96 -2.59 5.90
C TYR A 50 -16.88 -3.78 6.88
N LEU A 51 -17.09 -3.51 8.17
CA LEU A 51 -17.07 -4.48 9.26
C LEU A 51 -18.49 -4.92 9.66
N GLY A 52 -19.36 -5.21 8.70
CA GLY A 52 -20.77 -5.59 8.95
C GLY A 52 -20.93 -6.84 9.81
N PHE A 53 -22.20 -7.18 10.10
CA PHE A 53 -22.56 -8.36 10.91
C PHE A 53 -21.84 -9.62 10.42
N GLY A 54 -21.04 -10.24 11.31
CA GLY A 54 -20.28 -11.46 11.00
C GLY A 54 -18.94 -11.24 10.31
N SER A 55 -18.57 -10.00 9.96
CA SER A 55 -17.24 -9.70 9.42
C SER A 55 -16.15 -9.84 10.49
N PRO A 56 -14.93 -10.19 10.10
CA PRO A 56 -13.78 -10.13 11.02
C PRO A 56 -13.65 -8.71 11.59
N LYS A 57 -13.19 -8.62 12.82
CA LYS A 57 -12.81 -7.31 13.39
C LYS A 57 -11.77 -6.66 12.48
N GLY A 58 -11.71 -5.32 12.50
CA GLY A 58 -10.68 -4.57 11.76
C GLY A 58 -9.25 -4.89 12.22
N GLY A 59 -8.31 -4.14 11.70
CA GLY A 59 -6.90 -4.37 11.98
C GLY A 59 -6.39 -5.67 11.34
N PRO A 60 -5.33 -6.31 11.88
CA PRO A 60 -4.75 -7.52 11.30
C PRO A 60 -5.74 -8.67 11.11
N THR A 61 -6.74 -8.79 11.99
CA THR A 61 -7.74 -9.86 11.93
C THR A 61 -8.57 -9.82 10.64
N TYR A 62 -8.83 -8.62 10.12
CA TYR A 62 -9.51 -8.46 8.83
C TYR A 62 -8.75 -9.15 7.68
N TRP A 63 -7.44 -9.23 7.78
CA TRP A 63 -6.51 -9.78 6.79
C TRP A 63 -5.99 -11.18 7.15
N ASN A 64 -6.76 -11.93 7.95
CA ASN A 64 -6.41 -13.26 8.46
C ASN A 64 -5.17 -13.31 9.36
N GLY A 65 -4.81 -12.15 9.95
CA GLY A 65 -3.67 -12.00 10.86
C GLY A 65 -2.41 -11.50 10.16
N ILE A 66 -1.52 -10.92 10.96
CA ILE A 66 -0.25 -10.33 10.49
C ILE A 66 0.68 -11.35 9.79
N ASN A 67 0.52 -12.63 10.08
CA ASN A 67 1.33 -13.70 9.50
C ASN A 67 0.59 -14.48 8.40
N SER A 68 -0.57 -14.02 7.95
CA SER A 68 -1.30 -14.67 6.86
C SER A 68 -0.50 -14.68 5.56
N SER A 69 -0.78 -15.63 4.67
CA SER A 69 -0.18 -15.69 3.34
C SER A 69 -0.45 -14.42 2.54
N PHE A 70 -1.64 -13.84 2.71
CA PHE A 70 -2.01 -12.58 2.06
C PHE A 70 -1.11 -11.43 2.50
N VAL A 71 -0.95 -11.21 3.82
CA VAL A 71 -0.11 -10.12 4.35
C VAL A 71 1.35 -10.32 3.99
N LYS A 72 1.87 -11.56 4.08
CA LYS A 72 3.25 -11.88 3.68
C LYS A 72 3.48 -11.71 2.19
N GLY A 73 2.49 -12.04 1.36
CA GLY A 73 2.54 -11.79 -0.08
C GLY A 73 2.67 -10.30 -0.40
N ALA A 74 1.86 -9.45 0.23
CA ALA A 74 1.95 -8.00 0.07
C ALA A 74 3.32 -7.46 0.51
N GLN A 75 3.80 -7.87 1.68
CA GLN A 75 5.11 -7.46 2.17
C GLN A 75 6.24 -7.88 1.22
N SER A 76 6.17 -9.08 0.67
CA SER A 76 7.16 -9.58 -0.28
C SER A 76 7.17 -8.79 -1.59
N VAL A 77 5.98 -8.54 -2.16
CA VAL A 77 5.84 -7.83 -3.45
C VAL A 77 6.22 -6.37 -3.33
N PHE A 78 5.79 -5.71 -2.27
CA PHE A 78 6.07 -4.28 -2.02
C PHE A 78 7.31 -4.05 -1.16
N ARG A 79 8.09 -5.09 -0.88
CA ARG A 79 9.36 -5.04 -0.15
C ARG A 79 9.28 -4.39 1.24
N ASP A 80 8.13 -4.48 1.91
CA ASP A 80 7.97 -4.04 3.29
C ASP A 80 8.48 -5.12 4.25
N TYR A 81 9.69 -4.97 4.72
CA TYR A 81 10.29 -5.88 5.71
C TYR A 81 10.06 -5.43 7.15
N ALA A 82 9.44 -4.28 7.35
CA ALA A 82 9.06 -3.74 8.64
C ALA A 82 7.68 -4.27 9.10
N SER A 83 7.05 -3.56 10.01
CA SER A 83 5.69 -3.87 10.44
C SER A 83 4.68 -3.08 9.62
N PRO A 84 3.82 -3.74 8.84
CA PRO A 84 2.78 -3.06 8.09
C PRO A 84 1.79 -2.36 9.02
N TYR A 85 1.16 -1.32 8.51
CA TYR A 85 0.09 -0.63 9.23
C TYR A 85 -1.27 -1.18 8.84
N PHE A 86 -2.14 -1.39 9.81
CA PHE A 86 -3.51 -1.85 9.58
C PHE A 86 -4.50 -0.81 10.09
N THR A 87 -5.40 -0.35 9.24
CA THR A 87 -6.52 0.44 9.70
C THR A 87 -7.50 -0.44 10.48
N ASN A 88 -8.19 0.16 11.42
CA ASN A 88 -9.31 -0.46 12.14
C ASN A 88 -10.48 0.52 12.12
N TYR A 89 -10.99 0.79 10.90
CA TYR A 89 -12.05 1.75 10.72
C TYR A 89 -13.38 1.02 10.54
N ASP A 90 -14.37 1.36 11.37
CA ASP A 90 -15.73 0.81 11.29
C ASP A 90 -16.60 1.76 10.46
N TYR A 91 -16.85 1.36 9.20
CA TYR A 91 -17.71 2.12 8.29
C TYR A 91 -19.17 1.94 8.67
N HIS A 92 -19.90 3.02 8.86
CA HIS A 92 -21.35 2.97 8.98
C HIS A 92 -22.02 2.91 7.61
N TYR A 93 -23.16 2.25 7.52
CA TYR A 93 -23.91 2.11 6.27
C TYR A 93 -24.20 3.45 5.58
N LEU A 94 -24.42 4.54 6.34
CA LEU A 94 -24.64 5.90 5.82
C LEU A 94 -23.37 6.52 5.18
N GLN A 95 -22.21 5.88 5.27
CA GLN A 95 -20.95 6.33 4.69
C GLN A 95 -20.66 5.62 3.35
N SER A 96 -21.71 5.22 2.64
CA SER A 96 -21.57 4.47 1.38
C SER A 96 -20.98 5.30 0.23
N ALA A 97 -21.19 6.62 0.21
CA ALA A 97 -20.68 7.50 -0.85
C ALA A 97 -19.15 7.63 -0.81
N SER A 98 -18.47 7.47 -1.97
CA SER A 98 -17.02 7.54 -2.11
C SER A 98 -16.43 8.85 -1.57
N ALA A 99 -17.03 10.00 -1.88
CA ALA A 99 -16.56 11.30 -1.40
C ALA A 99 -16.57 11.45 0.14
N VAL A 100 -17.54 10.81 0.81
CA VAL A 100 -17.60 10.77 2.28
C VAL A 100 -16.45 9.92 2.82
N ARG A 101 -16.24 8.73 2.25
CA ARG A 101 -15.15 7.82 2.67
C ARG A 101 -13.77 8.45 2.43
N GLU A 102 -13.58 9.14 1.30
CA GLU A 102 -12.34 9.90 1.05
C GLU A 102 -12.09 10.95 2.13
N SER A 103 -13.10 11.75 2.48
CA SER A 103 -12.97 12.75 3.55
C SER A 103 -12.64 12.15 4.91
N LEU A 104 -13.23 10.98 5.21
CA LEU A 104 -12.95 10.23 6.43
C LEU A 104 -11.54 9.66 6.44
N GLY A 105 -11.06 9.14 5.30
CA GLY A 105 -9.68 8.66 5.15
C GLY A 105 -8.66 9.76 5.34
N TYR A 106 -8.91 10.94 4.77
CA TYR A 106 -8.08 12.12 4.99
C TYR A 106 -7.97 12.47 6.47
N LYS A 107 -9.12 12.56 7.15
CA LYS A 107 -9.15 12.82 8.59
C LYS A 107 -8.44 11.74 9.39
N TYR A 108 -8.66 10.47 9.05
CA TYR A 108 -8.02 9.33 9.73
C TYR A 108 -6.49 9.40 9.61
N ALA A 109 -5.95 9.66 8.42
CA ALA A 109 -4.51 9.80 8.22
C ALA A 109 -3.94 10.97 9.03
N LYS A 110 -4.66 12.10 9.09
CA LYS A 110 -4.29 13.26 9.91
C LYS A 110 -4.25 12.92 11.40
N ASP A 111 -5.28 12.27 11.92
CA ASP A 111 -5.39 11.91 13.34
C ASP A 111 -4.35 10.84 13.75
N ASN A 112 -3.93 9.98 12.81
CA ASN A 112 -2.99 8.88 13.05
C ASN A 112 -1.61 9.11 12.45
N TYR A 113 -1.28 10.32 12.02
CA TYR A 113 -0.07 10.65 11.28
C TYR A 113 1.22 10.11 11.93
N GLY A 114 1.41 10.38 13.21
CA GLY A 114 2.61 9.94 13.92
C GLY A 114 2.76 8.41 14.03
N THR A 115 1.64 7.66 14.01
CA THR A 115 1.67 6.20 14.00
C THR A 115 1.92 5.65 12.60
N LEU A 116 1.30 6.26 11.58
CA LEU A 116 1.50 5.91 10.17
C LEU A 116 2.97 6.07 9.76
N THR A 117 3.59 7.19 10.14
CA THR A 117 4.96 7.55 9.75
C THR A 117 6.02 7.06 10.72
N LYS A 118 5.63 6.34 11.78
CA LYS A 118 6.59 5.84 12.79
C LYS A 118 7.64 4.95 12.15
N GLY A 119 8.91 5.33 12.34
CA GLY A 119 10.07 4.59 11.84
C GLY A 119 10.37 4.83 10.36
N MET A 120 9.69 5.78 9.70
CA MET A 120 9.93 6.17 8.31
C MET A 120 10.76 7.44 8.19
N ASN A 121 11.52 7.57 7.11
CA ASN A 121 12.37 8.71 6.79
C ASN A 121 11.74 9.55 5.66
N PRO A 122 11.32 10.81 5.92
CA PRO A 122 10.71 11.66 4.89
C PRO A 122 11.62 11.84 3.66
N GLY A 123 11.02 11.75 2.46
CA GLY A 123 11.74 11.91 1.19
C GLY A 123 12.59 10.70 0.76
N VAL A 124 12.61 9.63 1.56
CA VAL A 124 13.30 8.36 1.24
C VAL A 124 12.28 7.23 1.19
N ASP A 125 11.53 7.06 2.29
CA ASP A 125 10.60 5.96 2.45
C ASP A 125 9.25 6.27 1.81
N LYS A 126 8.60 5.26 1.25
CA LYS A 126 7.33 5.39 0.52
C LYS A 126 6.25 4.51 1.11
N PHE A 127 5.01 4.85 0.82
CA PHE A 127 3.86 4.04 1.18
C PHE A 127 3.40 3.17 0.02
N ASN A 128 2.91 1.97 0.36
CA ASN A 128 2.15 1.09 -0.54
C ASN A 128 0.79 0.81 0.12
N PHE A 129 -0.29 1.11 -0.55
CA PHE A 129 -1.63 0.91 -0.02
C PHE A 129 -2.25 -0.37 -0.57
N VAL A 130 -2.84 -1.17 0.31
CA VAL A 130 -3.66 -2.34 -0.02
C VAL A 130 -5.03 -2.13 0.60
N SER A 131 -6.01 -1.83 -0.21
CA SER A 131 -7.37 -1.49 0.23
C SER A 131 -8.40 -2.49 -0.28
N HIS A 132 -9.41 -2.79 0.53
CA HIS A 132 -10.49 -3.70 0.17
C HIS A 132 -11.85 -3.01 0.28
N SER A 133 -12.74 -3.27 -0.71
CA SER A 133 -14.14 -2.85 -0.66
C SER A 133 -14.30 -1.33 -0.42
N MET A 134 -15.04 -0.93 0.63
CA MET A 134 -15.23 0.48 1.02
C MET A 134 -13.92 1.20 1.37
N GLY A 135 -12.86 0.46 1.70
CA GLY A 135 -11.53 1.00 1.97
C GLY A 135 -10.86 1.67 0.77
N GLY A 136 -11.30 1.39 -0.46
CA GLY A 136 -10.72 1.97 -1.66
C GLY A 136 -10.80 3.51 -1.67
N ALA A 137 -11.98 4.10 -1.57
CA ALA A 137 -12.12 5.56 -1.51
C ALA A 137 -11.53 6.16 -0.21
N PHE A 138 -11.56 5.41 0.89
CA PHE A 138 -10.93 5.84 2.15
C PHE A 138 -9.40 5.95 2.00
N SER A 139 -8.75 4.99 1.34
CA SER A 139 -7.31 5.04 1.08
C SER A 139 -6.90 6.25 0.23
N GLU A 140 -7.73 6.67 -0.73
CA GLU A 140 -7.48 7.89 -1.51
C GLU A 140 -7.37 9.13 -0.60
N GLY A 141 -8.26 9.25 0.37
CA GLY A 141 -8.18 10.33 1.34
C GLY A 141 -6.92 10.26 2.20
N MET A 142 -6.53 9.06 2.62
CA MET A 142 -5.28 8.88 3.37
C MET A 142 -4.06 9.27 2.53
N MET A 143 -3.96 8.78 1.30
CA MET A 143 -2.87 9.09 0.37
C MET A 143 -2.78 10.59 0.09
N ARG A 144 -3.93 11.26 -0.12
CA ARG A 144 -3.97 12.71 -0.32
C ARG A 144 -3.37 13.46 0.86
N TYR A 145 -3.79 13.14 2.10
CA TYR A 145 -3.23 13.79 3.29
C TYR A 145 -1.72 13.56 3.40
N LEU A 146 -1.27 12.32 3.21
CA LEU A 146 0.16 12.00 3.29
C LEU A 146 0.97 12.72 2.23
N SER A 147 0.46 12.82 1.00
CA SER A 147 1.09 13.60 -0.08
C SER A 147 1.21 15.08 0.25
N GLU A 148 0.20 15.69 0.88
CA GLU A 148 0.25 17.07 1.38
C GLU A 148 1.31 17.27 2.49
N GLN A 149 1.69 16.18 3.18
CA GLN A 149 2.78 16.18 4.16
C GLN A 149 4.15 15.82 3.55
N GLY A 150 4.24 15.67 2.22
CA GLY A 150 5.49 15.38 1.50
C GLY A 150 5.85 13.90 1.43
N TRP A 151 4.92 12.98 1.73
CA TRP A 151 5.13 11.54 1.58
C TRP A 151 4.69 11.06 0.20
N GLU A 152 5.48 10.17 -0.38
CA GLU A 152 5.14 9.49 -1.63
C GLU A 152 4.36 8.20 -1.38
N THR A 153 3.38 7.93 -2.23
CA THR A 153 2.76 6.62 -2.38
C THR A 153 3.26 6.00 -3.68
N GLU A 154 3.90 4.83 -3.60
CA GLU A 154 4.43 4.17 -4.79
C GLU A 154 3.33 3.34 -5.48
N ASN A 155 2.65 2.49 -4.74
CA ASN A 155 1.59 1.65 -5.28
C ASN A 155 0.29 1.77 -4.47
N ALA A 156 -0.84 1.69 -5.16
CA ALA A 156 -2.18 1.61 -4.58
C ALA A 156 -2.94 0.43 -5.20
N LEU A 157 -3.10 -0.64 -4.42
CA LEU A 157 -3.86 -1.83 -4.78
C LEU A 157 -5.27 -1.75 -4.22
N PHE A 158 -6.25 -1.87 -5.10
CA PHE A 158 -7.68 -1.87 -4.77
C PHE A 158 -8.26 -3.25 -5.03
N LEU A 159 -8.75 -3.89 -3.98
CA LEU A 159 -9.32 -5.23 -4.02
C LEU A 159 -10.84 -5.15 -3.94
N ASN A 160 -11.53 -5.62 -4.98
CA ASN A 160 -13.00 -5.64 -5.00
C ASN A 160 -13.62 -4.31 -4.49
N ALA A 161 -13.11 -3.18 -4.98
CA ALA A 161 -13.48 -1.85 -4.48
C ALA A 161 -14.98 -1.59 -4.56
N TRP A 162 -15.57 -0.98 -3.53
CA TRP A 162 -16.95 -0.49 -3.54
C TRP A 162 -17.03 0.85 -4.29
N GLU A 163 -17.96 0.97 -5.23
CA GLU A 163 -18.12 2.14 -6.12
C GLU A 163 -16.82 2.49 -6.88
N PRO A 164 -16.20 1.52 -7.58
CA PRO A 164 -14.88 1.72 -8.21
C PRO A 164 -14.88 2.87 -9.22
N ALA A 165 -15.96 3.08 -9.96
CA ALA A 165 -16.08 4.18 -10.92
C ALA A 165 -16.03 5.58 -10.29
N GLN A 166 -16.19 5.70 -8.97
CA GLN A 166 -16.15 6.96 -8.22
C GLN A 166 -14.82 7.15 -7.47
N ILE A 167 -13.86 6.27 -7.66
CA ILE A 167 -12.53 6.39 -7.07
C ILE A 167 -11.63 7.18 -8.01
N ASP A 168 -11.46 8.46 -7.71
CA ASP A 168 -10.62 9.36 -8.49
C ASP A 168 -9.15 9.29 -8.05
N ARG A 169 -8.22 9.48 -9.00
CA ARG A 169 -6.80 9.64 -8.68
C ARG A 169 -6.56 10.99 -7.99
N LYS A 170 -6.08 10.98 -6.76
CA LYS A 170 -5.76 12.19 -5.98
C LYS A 170 -4.26 12.43 -5.84
N VAL A 171 -3.45 11.40 -6.02
CA VAL A 171 -1.98 11.46 -5.99
C VAL A 171 -1.42 10.63 -7.15
N GLU A 172 -0.23 11.00 -7.61
CA GLU A 172 0.49 10.19 -8.59
C GLU A 172 1.07 8.96 -7.92
N ASN A 173 0.70 7.81 -8.42
CA ASN A 173 1.17 6.49 -7.99
C ASN A 173 0.80 5.43 -9.02
N THR A 174 1.37 4.24 -8.90
CA THR A 174 0.93 3.07 -9.66
C THR A 174 -0.35 2.50 -9.06
N ARG A 175 -1.40 2.37 -9.86
CA ARG A 175 -2.73 1.93 -9.42
C ARG A 175 -3.10 0.58 -10.01
N ILE A 176 -3.42 -0.37 -9.16
CA ILE A 176 -3.80 -1.73 -9.54
C ILE A 176 -5.22 -2.00 -9.06
N ASP A 177 -6.12 -2.26 -9.99
CA ASP A 177 -7.51 -2.63 -9.72
C ASP A 177 -7.66 -4.15 -9.86
N ALA A 178 -7.75 -4.86 -8.74
CA ALA A 178 -7.91 -6.31 -8.70
C ALA A 178 -9.32 -6.69 -8.27
N THR A 179 -10.05 -7.40 -9.12
CA THR A 179 -11.48 -7.70 -8.93
C THR A 179 -11.79 -9.15 -9.24
N CYS A 180 -12.62 -9.78 -8.41
CA CYS A 180 -13.28 -11.03 -8.74
C CYS A 180 -14.40 -10.78 -9.76
N THR A 181 -14.31 -11.41 -10.93
CA THR A 181 -15.22 -11.14 -12.06
C THR A 181 -16.69 -11.49 -11.79
N ASN A 182 -16.95 -12.31 -10.79
CA ASN A 182 -18.28 -12.77 -10.39
C ASN A 182 -18.72 -12.27 -9.00
N ASP A 183 -18.06 -11.24 -8.48
CA ASP A 183 -18.38 -10.65 -7.17
C ASP A 183 -19.74 -9.91 -7.22
N PRO A 184 -20.77 -10.36 -6.46
CA PRO A 184 -22.08 -9.73 -6.45
C PRO A 184 -22.07 -8.33 -5.85
N VAL A 185 -21.13 -8.02 -4.97
CA VAL A 185 -21.00 -6.69 -4.36
C VAL A 185 -20.60 -5.66 -5.42
N GLN A 186 -19.78 -6.05 -6.39
CA GLN A 186 -19.43 -5.21 -7.53
C GLN A 186 -20.68 -4.84 -8.38
N PHE A 187 -21.63 -5.76 -8.54
CA PHE A 187 -22.88 -5.47 -9.23
C PHE A 187 -23.77 -4.48 -8.47
N LEU A 188 -23.82 -4.57 -7.15
CA LEU A 188 -24.62 -3.68 -6.31
C LEU A 188 -24.04 -2.26 -6.23
N SER A 189 -22.73 -2.12 -6.43
CA SER A 189 -22.02 -0.84 -6.38
C SER A 189 -21.95 -0.12 -7.73
N LYS A 190 -22.46 -0.73 -8.79
CA LYS A 190 -22.48 -0.09 -10.11
C LYS A 190 -23.45 1.09 -10.11
N PRO A 191 -23.02 2.28 -10.55
CA PRO A 191 -23.97 3.27 -11.02
C PRO A 191 -24.75 2.66 -12.20
N ALA A 192 -26.00 3.05 -12.39
CA ALA A 192 -26.90 2.47 -13.39
C ALA A 192 -26.33 2.37 -14.83
N PHE A 193 -25.19 3.01 -15.10
CA PHE A 193 -24.53 3.09 -16.41
C PHE A 193 -22.98 3.10 -16.33
N GLY A 194 -22.36 2.63 -15.24
CA GLY A 194 -20.90 2.72 -15.06
C GLY A 194 -20.16 1.40 -15.26
N GLU A 195 -18.91 1.48 -15.71
CA GLU A 195 -17.97 0.37 -15.72
C GLU A 195 -17.65 -0.07 -14.28
N PRO A 196 -17.47 -1.38 -14.03
CA PRO A 196 -17.16 -1.92 -12.70
C PRO A 196 -15.69 -1.72 -12.29
N ASP A 197 -14.98 -0.86 -12.99
CA ASP A 197 -13.54 -0.67 -12.88
C ASP A 197 -13.21 0.71 -12.31
N ILE A 198 -12.04 0.84 -11.73
CA ILE A 198 -11.46 2.14 -11.39
C ILE A 198 -10.91 2.77 -12.68
N PRO A 199 -11.48 3.90 -13.17
CA PRO A 199 -11.11 4.46 -14.47
C PRO A 199 -9.64 4.85 -14.58
N SER A 200 -9.02 5.25 -13.46
CA SER A 200 -7.64 5.72 -13.39
C SER A 200 -6.63 4.63 -13.05
N SER A 201 -7.00 3.34 -13.09
CA SER A 201 -6.05 2.24 -12.83
C SER A 201 -5.09 2.05 -13.99
N ASP A 202 -3.82 1.81 -13.66
CA ASP A 202 -2.75 1.53 -14.61
C ASP A 202 -2.74 0.05 -15.02
N GLU A 203 -3.19 -0.83 -14.10
CA GLU A 203 -3.35 -2.27 -14.33
C GLU A 203 -4.70 -2.76 -13.81
N LYS A 204 -5.30 -3.72 -14.52
CA LYS A 204 -6.58 -4.35 -14.18
C LYS A 204 -6.44 -5.85 -14.10
N ILE A 205 -6.44 -6.39 -12.90
CA ILE A 205 -6.36 -7.82 -12.63
C ILE A 205 -7.77 -8.38 -12.43
N ARG A 206 -8.12 -9.40 -13.20
CA ARG A 206 -9.43 -10.05 -13.12
C ARG A 206 -9.26 -11.53 -12.81
N ILE A 207 -9.71 -11.92 -11.61
CA ILE A 207 -9.63 -13.30 -11.13
C ILE A 207 -11.03 -13.85 -11.02
N LYS A 208 -11.26 -15.04 -11.57
CA LYS A 208 -12.53 -15.75 -11.40
C LYS A 208 -12.50 -16.50 -10.08
N SER A 209 -13.38 -16.14 -9.16
CA SER A 209 -13.55 -16.90 -7.91
C SER A 209 -14.23 -18.24 -8.17
N GLY A 210 -13.75 -19.28 -7.51
CA GLY A 210 -14.43 -20.58 -7.40
C GLY A 210 -15.39 -20.68 -6.22
N GLU A 211 -15.43 -19.64 -5.37
CA GLU A 211 -16.19 -19.62 -4.13
C GLU A 211 -17.70 -19.41 -4.35
N SER A 212 -18.49 -19.72 -3.33
CA SER A 212 -19.90 -19.38 -3.31
C SER A 212 -20.13 -17.88 -3.19
N ILE A 213 -21.30 -17.41 -3.65
CA ILE A 213 -21.69 -15.99 -3.68
C ILE A 213 -21.40 -15.24 -2.37
N LEU A 214 -21.50 -15.90 -1.22
CA LEU A 214 -21.29 -15.28 0.09
C LEU A 214 -19.82 -14.97 0.40
N TYR A 215 -18.88 -15.63 -0.26
CA TYR A 215 -17.45 -15.52 0.03
C TYR A 215 -16.63 -14.85 -1.08
N ILE A 216 -17.19 -14.71 -2.28
CA ILE A 216 -16.50 -14.15 -3.46
C ILE A 216 -15.89 -12.78 -3.18
N HIS A 217 -16.58 -11.91 -2.46
CA HIS A 217 -16.12 -10.55 -2.18
C HIS A 217 -14.79 -10.50 -1.41
N ARG A 218 -14.46 -11.54 -0.66
CA ARG A 218 -13.20 -11.66 0.08
C ARG A 218 -12.21 -12.65 -0.53
N ASP A 219 -12.57 -13.32 -1.61
CA ASP A 219 -11.79 -14.43 -2.16
C ASP A 219 -10.35 -14.04 -2.56
N LEU A 220 -10.12 -12.79 -2.98
CA LEU A 220 -8.77 -12.28 -3.23
C LEU A 220 -7.88 -12.28 -1.98
N ILE A 221 -8.48 -12.22 -0.79
CA ILE A 221 -7.77 -12.25 0.49
C ILE A 221 -7.68 -13.68 1.03
N ASP A 222 -8.80 -14.42 0.97
CA ASP A 222 -8.98 -15.68 1.67
C ASP A 222 -8.59 -16.90 0.80
N GLY A 223 -8.91 -16.89 -0.49
CA GLY A 223 -8.75 -18.04 -1.41
C GLY A 223 -7.69 -17.85 -2.48
N ASN A 224 -7.79 -16.80 -3.27
CA ASN A 224 -6.95 -16.58 -4.47
C ASN A 224 -5.73 -15.68 -4.22
N SER A 225 -5.27 -15.54 -2.99
CA SER A 225 -4.17 -14.64 -2.66
C SER A 225 -2.85 -14.98 -3.38
N ASN A 226 -2.53 -16.24 -3.58
CA ASN A 226 -1.30 -16.66 -4.25
C ASN A 226 -1.29 -16.24 -5.73
N GLU A 227 -2.41 -16.44 -6.44
CA GLU A 227 -2.54 -16.04 -7.84
C GLU A 227 -2.51 -14.51 -7.97
N LEU A 228 -3.19 -13.81 -7.08
CA LEU A 228 -3.18 -12.35 -7.02
C LEU A 228 -1.73 -11.82 -6.90
N TRP A 229 -0.96 -12.30 -5.93
CA TRP A 229 0.40 -11.81 -5.70
C TRP A 229 1.36 -12.18 -6.83
N ARG A 230 1.16 -13.32 -7.48
CA ARG A 230 1.90 -13.68 -8.69
C ARG A 230 1.69 -12.65 -9.80
N LEU A 231 0.43 -12.32 -10.10
CA LEU A 231 0.09 -11.35 -11.15
C LEU A 231 0.58 -9.94 -10.83
N ILE A 232 0.42 -9.49 -9.58
CA ILE A 232 0.93 -8.17 -9.16
C ILE A 232 2.46 -8.11 -9.27
N ASN A 233 3.16 -9.15 -8.83
CA ASN A 233 4.62 -9.19 -8.91
C ASN A 233 5.11 -9.15 -10.36
N GLU A 234 4.44 -9.82 -11.28
CA GLU A 234 4.75 -9.75 -12.71
C GLU A 234 4.56 -8.35 -13.29
N PHE A 235 3.61 -7.58 -12.76
CA PHE A 235 3.37 -6.20 -13.20
C PHE A 235 4.38 -5.22 -12.61
N VAL A 236 4.60 -5.22 -11.30
CA VAL A 236 5.49 -4.25 -10.61
C VAL A 236 6.99 -4.52 -10.84
N SER A 237 7.35 -5.68 -11.40
CA SER A 237 8.74 -6.04 -11.71
C SER A 237 9.18 -5.63 -13.12
N LYS A 238 8.30 -5.03 -13.91
CA LYS A 238 8.59 -4.53 -15.28
C LYS A 238 9.12 -3.12 -15.24
#